data_428fb3d4435e37b7e30dd2dfdd2685f3
#
_entry.id   428fb3d4435e37b7e30dd2dfdd2685f3
#
_cell.length_a   1.000
_cell.length_b   1.000
_cell.length_c   1.000
_cell.angle_alpha   90.00
_cell.angle_beta   90.00
_cell.angle_gamma   90.00
#
_symmetry.space_group_name_H-M   'P 1'
#
loop_
_entity.id
_entity.type
_entity.pdbx_description
1 polymer ?
#
loop_
_entity_poly.entity_id
_entity_poly.type
_entity_poly.pdbx_seq_one_letter_code
_entity_poly.pdbx_strand_id
1 'polypeptide(L)'
;MAIGILTILTLGTSHLTMQLVAQESEEKFVAKLSGKEEVPPNESPSTGFAWVKITDDKIQYEVNVTDMDKVNAAHIHLAEAGKNGPVVLTLFKGGPTEQVNGTVGEANVTASNLEGPMKGKDITDLVTAMKKGTTYVNVHTTDFPDGEMRGQMKDSTAVANMSASANQTASELGKNASEVGGKILNKTGEAAQKIGAGAAGVFANLTGEIKQGLSGNSSK
;
A
#
# COMPACT_ATOMS: atom_id res chain seq x y z
N MET A 1 -67.31 30.61 46.74
CA MET A 1 -66.32 31.12 45.78
C MET A 1 -65.11 30.19 45.82
N ALA A 2 -64.97 29.33 44.85
CA ALA A 2 -63.83 28.42 44.72
C ALA A 2 -63.00 28.87 43.51
N ILE A 3 -61.76 29.27 43.78
CA ILE A 3 -60.79 29.72 42.75
C ILE A 3 -59.96 28.49 42.36
N GLY A 4 -60.21 28.00 41.15
CA GLY A 4 -59.42 26.91 40.55
C GLY A 4 -58.07 27.44 40.04
N ILE A 5 -56.99 26.88 40.50
CA ILE A 5 -55.65 27.14 39.97
C ILE A 5 -55.41 26.18 38.83
N LEU A 6 -55.30 26.72 37.61
CA LEU A 6 -54.91 26.01 36.41
C LEU A 6 -53.38 25.94 36.32
N THR A 7 -52.77 24.81 36.61
CA THR A 7 -51.32 24.59 36.40
C THR A 7 -51.06 24.23 34.94
N ILE A 8 -50.41 25.11 34.21
CA ILE A 8 -49.97 24.87 32.83
C ILE A 8 -48.64 24.10 32.92
N LEU A 9 -48.68 22.83 32.54
CA LEU A 9 -47.48 21.96 32.35
C LEU A 9 -46.84 22.28 30.98
N THR A 10 -45.77 23.04 30.97
CA THR A 10 -44.99 23.27 29.75
C THR A 10 -44.11 22.07 29.45
N LEU A 11 -44.48 21.28 28.46
CA LEU A 11 -43.59 20.26 27.88
C LEU A 11 -42.41 20.99 27.17
N GLY A 12 -41.25 20.92 27.76
CA GLY A 12 -40.01 21.34 27.12
C GLY A 12 -39.64 20.36 26.02
N THR A 13 -39.82 20.77 24.77
CA THR A 13 -39.28 20.04 23.62
C THR A 13 -37.78 20.26 23.55
N SER A 14 -37.00 19.28 24.03
CA SER A 14 -35.55 19.24 23.82
C SER A 14 -35.26 19.02 22.35
N HIS A 15 -34.93 20.07 21.63
CA HIS A 15 -34.42 19.94 20.26
C HIS A 15 -33.00 19.36 20.33
N LEU A 16 -32.86 18.07 20.12
CA LEU A 16 -31.61 17.39 19.88
C LEU A 16 -31.08 17.85 18.51
N THR A 17 -30.27 18.91 18.49
CA THR A 17 -29.55 19.31 17.31
C THR A 17 -28.44 18.28 17.04
N MET A 18 -28.71 17.35 16.12
CA MET A 18 -27.65 16.51 15.55
C MET A 18 -26.70 17.44 14.79
N GLN A 19 -25.56 17.75 15.37
CA GLN A 19 -24.46 18.35 14.63
C GLN A 19 -23.94 17.28 13.67
N LEU A 20 -24.24 17.47 12.38
CA LEU A 20 -23.59 16.73 11.30
C LEU A 20 -22.12 17.22 11.27
N VAL A 21 -21.24 16.47 11.91
CA VAL A 21 -19.80 16.69 11.76
C VAL A 21 -19.49 16.27 10.31
N ALA A 22 -19.21 17.24 9.46
CA ALA A 22 -18.67 16.96 8.14
C ALA A 22 -17.35 16.19 8.35
N GLN A 23 -17.33 14.94 7.97
CA GLN A 23 -16.12 14.13 8.01
C GLN A 23 -15.25 14.61 6.86
N GLU A 24 -14.11 15.24 7.17
CA GLU A 24 -13.09 15.56 6.17
C GLU A 24 -12.75 14.29 5.39
N SER A 25 -12.89 14.35 4.08
CA SER A 25 -12.54 13.23 3.23
C SER A 25 -11.01 13.18 3.07
N GLU A 26 -10.38 12.24 3.76
CA GLU A 26 -8.96 11.96 3.59
C GLU A 26 -8.76 10.90 2.52
N GLU A 27 -8.03 11.25 1.47
CA GLU A 27 -7.65 10.35 0.38
C GLU A 27 -6.15 10.07 0.50
N LYS A 28 -5.76 8.80 0.55
CA LYS A 28 -4.35 8.40 0.69
C LYS A 28 -3.94 7.43 -0.40
N PHE A 29 -2.85 7.77 -1.08
CA PHE A 29 -2.26 6.97 -2.15
C PHE A 29 -0.82 6.61 -1.80
N VAL A 30 -0.38 5.45 -2.30
CA VAL A 30 0.95 4.91 -2.04
C VAL A 30 1.55 4.36 -3.34
N ALA A 31 2.87 4.44 -3.44
CA ALA A 31 3.64 3.83 -4.53
C ALA A 31 4.89 3.15 -3.97
N LYS A 32 5.16 1.93 -4.42
CA LYS A 32 6.46 1.27 -4.23
C LYS A 32 7.30 1.54 -5.48
N LEU A 33 8.52 2.05 -5.29
CA LEU A 33 9.38 2.50 -6.37
C LEU A 33 10.50 1.48 -6.62
N SER A 34 10.78 1.21 -7.90
CA SER A 34 11.91 0.37 -8.32
C SER A 34 12.28 0.66 -9.77
N GLY A 35 13.52 0.36 -10.16
CA GLY A 35 13.98 0.46 -11.55
C GLY A 35 13.26 -0.49 -12.51
N LYS A 36 12.75 -1.61 -12.00
CA LYS A 36 11.98 -2.59 -12.81
C LYS A 36 10.64 -2.07 -13.30
N GLU A 37 10.08 -1.07 -12.62
CA GLU A 37 8.82 -0.41 -13.01
C GLU A 37 9.05 0.72 -14.02
N GLU A 38 10.31 1.10 -14.32
CA GLU A 38 10.62 2.11 -15.33
C GLU A 38 10.22 1.69 -16.74
N VAL A 39 10.14 2.66 -17.65
CA VAL A 39 9.79 2.42 -19.05
C VAL A 39 10.80 3.14 -19.97
N PRO A 40 11.76 2.40 -20.53
CA PRO A 40 12.03 0.97 -20.34
C PRO A 40 12.57 0.64 -18.94
N PRO A 41 12.44 -0.61 -18.46
CA PRO A 41 13.00 -1.02 -17.18
C PRO A 41 14.52 -0.86 -17.14
N ASN A 42 15.06 -0.60 -15.94
CA ASN A 42 16.50 -0.59 -15.69
C ASN A 42 16.87 -1.53 -14.52
N GLU A 43 18.17 -1.79 -14.37
CA GLU A 43 18.71 -2.72 -13.37
C GLU A 43 19.19 -2.00 -12.08
N SER A 44 18.71 -0.79 -11.79
CA SER A 44 19.05 -0.12 -10.54
C SER A 44 18.64 -0.98 -9.34
N PRO A 45 19.55 -1.19 -8.36
CA PRO A 45 19.24 -1.88 -7.13
C PRO A 45 18.44 -1.01 -6.15
N SER A 46 18.38 0.31 -6.40
CA SER A 46 17.68 1.27 -5.55
C SER A 46 16.21 0.94 -5.39
N THR A 47 15.67 1.19 -4.21
CA THR A 47 14.25 1.01 -3.92
C THR A 47 13.69 2.24 -3.22
N GLY A 48 12.40 2.40 -3.27
CA GLY A 48 11.77 3.54 -2.61
C GLY A 48 10.29 3.31 -2.33
N PHE A 49 9.74 4.27 -1.62
CA PHE A 49 8.33 4.33 -1.28
C PHE A 49 7.89 5.78 -1.29
N ALA A 50 6.74 6.04 -1.85
CA ALA A 50 6.09 7.35 -1.78
C ALA A 50 4.67 7.23 -1.27
N TRP A 51 4.24 8.23 -0.53
CA TRP A 51 2.83 8.39 -0.20
C TRP A 51 2.36 9.83 -0.47
N VAL A 52 1.10 9.94 -0.79
CA VAL A 52 0.38 11.20 -0.98
C VAL A 52 -0.91 11.12 -0.20
N LYS A 53 -1.13 12.11 0.65
CA LYS A 53 -2.36 12.31 1.41
C LYS A 53 -3.02 13.60 0.94
N ILE A 54 -4.30 13.53 0.63
CA ILE A 54 -5.09 14.68 0.18
C ILE A 54 -6.23 14.87 1.17
N THR A 55 -6.31 16.07 1.71
CA THR A 55 -7.36 16.50 2.64
C THR A 55 -7.84 17.86 2.16
N ASP A 56 -9.11 17.96 1.75
CA ASP A 56 -9.73 19.16 1.19
C ASP A 56 -8.89 19.77 0.03
N ASP A 57 -8.22 20.90 0.28
CA ASP A 57 -7.41 21.65 -0.68
C ASP A 57 -5.89 21.44 -0.55
N LYS A 58 -5.45 20.51 0.33
CA LYS A 58 -4.04 20.27 0.65
C LYS A 58 -3.57 18.90 0.16
N ILE A 59 -2.39 18.90 -0.41
CA ILE A 59 -1.64 17.71 -0.79
C ILE A 59 -0.43 17.63 0.12
N GLN A 60 -0.37 16.63 0.97
CA GLN A 60 0.82 16.28 1.75
C GLN A 60 1.45 15.05 1.11
N TYR A 61 2.77 15.04 1.00
CA TYR A 61 3.48 13.91 0.42
C TYR A 61 4.83 13.67 1.08
N GLU A 62 5.36 12.48 0.90
CA GLU A 62 6.72 12.10 1.25
C GLU A 62 7.24 11.08 0.24
N VAL A 63 8.51 11.23 -0.14
CA VAL A 63 9.26 10.30 -0.98
C VAL A 63 10.48 9.84 -0.23
N ASN A 64 10.55 8.54 0.06
CA ASN A 64 11.68 7.87 0.69
C ASN A 64 12.40 6.98 -0.31
N VAL A 65 13.72 6.99 -0.25
CA VAL A 65 14.58 6.17 -1.10
C VAL A 65 15.62 5.43 -0.27
N THR A 66 16.12 4.33 -0.82
CA THR A 66 17.19 3.51 -0.22
C THR A 66 18.24 3.22 -1.28
N ASP A 67 19.53 3.35 -0.91
CA ASP A 67 20.71 3.14 -1.77
C ASP A 67 20.67 3.95 -3.06
N MET A 68 20.41 5.26 -2.94
CA MET A 68 20.28 6.15 -4.07
C MET A 68 21.31 7.28 -4.03
N ASP A 69 22.03 7.46 -5.12
CA ASP A 69 23.02 8.52 -5.29
C ASP A 69 22.53 9.60 -6.23
N LYS A 70 23.03 10.84 -6.06
CA LYS A 70 22.89 11.94 -7.00
C LYS A 70 21.43 12.24 -7.40
N VAL A 71 20.48 12.08 -6.45
CA VAL A 71 19.07 12.44 -6.68
C VAL A 71 18.99 13.92 -7.01
N ASN A 72 18.34 14.26 -8.11
CA ASN A 72 18.19 15.64 -8.58
C ASN A 72 16.72 16.07 -8.77
N ALA A 73 15.80 15.12 -8.92
CA ALA A 73 14.38 15.42 -9.02
C ALA A 73 13.50 14.23 -8.62
N ALA A 74 12.27 14.54 -8.20
CA ALA A 74 11.18 13.59 -8.06
C ALA A 74 9.86 14.24 -8.47
N HIS A 75 9.02 13.50 -9.18
CA HIS A 75 7.78 14.02 -9.75
C HIS A 75 6.63 13.02 -9.63
N ILE A 76 5.40 13.56 -9.67
CA ILE A 76 4.23 12.79 -10.08
C ILE A 76 3.98 13.05 -11.56
N HIS A 77 3.80 11.99 -12.32
CA HIS A 77 3.47 11.99 -13.73
C HIS A 77 2.07 11.46 -14.00
N LEU A 78 1.50 11.80 -15.14
CA LEU A 78 0.18 11.36 -15.60
C LEU A 78 0.31 10.36 -16.74
N ALA A 79 0.23 9.07 -16.42
CA ALA A 79 0.08 7.97 -17.39
C ALA A 79 -0.35 6.68 -16.70
N GLU A 80 -0.91 5.77 -17.48
CA GLU A 80 -1.20 4.39 -17.07
C GLU A 80 0.10 3.60 -16.82
N ALA A 81 0.00 2.48 -16.13
CA ALA A 81 1.13 1.58 -15.92
C ALA A 81 1.76 1.15 -17.27
N GLY A 82 3.10 1.11 -17.31
CA GLY A 82 3.85 0.77 -18.51
C GLY A 82 3.92 1.86 -19.59
N LYS A 83 3.49 3.09 -19.30
CA LYS A 83 3.56 4.23 -20.21
C LYS A 83 4.26 5.42 -19.55
N ASN A 84 5.04 6.18 -20.32
CA ASN A 84 5.57 7.47 -19.89
C ASN A 84 4.56 8.58 -20.16
N GLY A 85 4.53 9.58 -19.26
CA GLY A 85 3.62 10.71 -19.35
C GLY A 85 4.21 12.00 -18.79
N PRO A 86 3.51 13.12 -18.98
CA PRO A 86 3.97 14.42 -18.52
C PRO A 86 3.97 14.55 -17.00
N VAL A 87 4.84 15.42 -16.48
CA VAL A 87 4.85 15.84 -15.08
C VAL A 87 3.55 16.58 -14.76
N VAL A 88 2.97 16.30 -13.59
CA VAL A 88 1.80 16.99 -13.06
C VAL A 88 2.03 17.60 -11.67
N LEU A 89 3.07 17.17 -10.97
CA LEU A 89 3.49 17.76 -9.68
C LEU A 89 4.97 17.47 -9.45
N THR A 90 5.75 18.50 -9.16
CA THR A 90 7.14 18.37 -8.70
C THR A 90 7.15 18.10 -7.19
N LEU A 91 7.77 16.98 -6.77
CA LEU A 91 7.92 16.57 -5.37
C LEU A 91 9.28 16.98 -4.79
N PHE A 92 10.31 16.94 -5.62
CA PHE A 92 11.67 17.39 -5.28
C PHE A 92 12.35 17.93 -6.53
N LYS A 93 13.11 19.01 -6.36
CA LYS A 93 14.00 19.57 -7.38
C LYS A 93 15.18 20.23 -6.69
N GLY A 94 16.38 19.75 -6.99
CA GLY A 94 17.60 20.27 -6.40
C GLY A 94 18.84 19.96 -7.21
N GLY A 95 20.03 20.27 -6.64
CA GLY A 95 21.29 19.73 -7.14
C GLY A 95 21.42 18.25 -6.80
N PRO A 96 22.35 17.52 -7.47
CA PRO A 96 22.57 16.11 -7.13
C PRO A 96 22.97 15.97 -5.65
N THR A 97 22.27 15.09 -4.96
CA THR A 97 22.58 14.76 -3.56
C THR A 97 23.80 13.83 -3.48
N GLU A 98 24.41 13.72 -2.30
CA GLU A 98 25.22 12.55 -1.97
C GLU A 98 24.30 11.34 -1.78
N GLN A 99 24.87 10.17 -1.44
CA GLN A 99 24.08 8.95 -1.21
C GLN A 99 22.97 9.21 -0.16
N VAL A 100 21.75 8.85 -0.54
CA VAL A 100 20.55 9.06 0.28
C VAL A 100 19.95 7.71 0.68
N ASN A 101 19.72 7.58 1.99
CA ASN A 101 18.88 6.56 2.60
C ASN A 101 17.87 7.28 3.49
N GLY A 102 16.69 7.59 2.96
CA GLY A 102 15.66 8.35 3.66
C GLY A 102 14.85 9.26 2.76
N THR A 103 14.32 10.34 3.35
CA THR A 103 13.42 11.27 2.68
C THR A 103 14.20 12.18 1.71
N VAL A 104 13.79 12.19 0.45
CA VAL A 104 14.30 13.12 -0.59
C VAL A 104 13.33 14.26 -0.87
N GLY A 105 12.07 14.10 -0.58
CA GLY A 105 11.06 15.15 -0.76
C GLY A 105 9.90 14.97 0.21
N GLU A 106 9.56 16.07 0.91
CA GLU A 106 8.41 16.16 1.81
C GLU A 106 7.89 17.58 1.78
N ALA A 107 6.60 17.76 1.56
CA ALA A 107 5.96 19.09 1.64
C ALA A 107 4.44 19.00 1.77
N ASN A 108 3.86 20.18 2.06
CA ASN A 108 2.44 20.43 1.91
C ASN A 108 2.26 21.44 0.76
N VAL A 109 1.50 21.05 -0.25
CA VAL A 109 1.24 21.84 -1.45
C VAL A 109 -0.27 21.92 -1.72
N THR A 110 -0.67 22.75 -2.69
CA THR A 110 -2.06 22.93 -3.08
C THR A 110 -2.23 22.76 -4.59
N ALA A 111 -3.45 22.92 -5.11
CA ALA A 111 -3.72 22.87 -6.55
C ALA A 111 -2.89 23.85 -7.36
N SER A 112 -2.43 24.98 -6.76
CA SER A 112 -1.58 25.96 -7.44
C SER A 112 -0.21 25.42 -7.83
N ASN A 113 0.23 24.32 -7.22
CA ASN A 113 1.50 23.65 -7.55
C ASN A 113 1.36 22.60 -8.68
N LEU A 114 0.13 22.33 -9.15
CA LEU A 114 -0.09 21.42 -10.26
C LEU A 114 0.48 21.99 -11.57
N GLU A 115 1.07 21.10 -12.38
CA GLU A 115 1.83 21.43 -13.57
C GLU A 115 1.28 20.69 -14.81
N GLY A 116 1.86 20.99 -15.98
CA GLY A 116 1.55 20.32 -17.23
C GLY A 116 0.04 20.28 -17.52
N PRO A 117 -0.52 19.12 -17.85
CA PRO A 117 -1.95 18.99 -18.14
C PRO A 117 -2.87 19.17 -16.92
N MET A 118 -2.31 19.22 -15.71
CA MET A 118 -3.06 19.50 -14.47
C MET A 118 -2.97 20.96 -14.03
N LYS A 119 -2.19 21.79 -14.70
CA LYS A 119 -2.06 23.22 -14.36
C LYS A 119 -3.42 23.93 -14.43
N GLY A 120 -3.80 24.58 -13.30
CA GLY A 120 -5.06 25.30 -13.16
C GLY A 120 -6.29 24.41 -12.98
N LYS A 121 -6.09 23.11 -12.78
CA LYS A 121 -7.17 22.19 -12.40
C LYS A 121 -7.30 22.10 -10.88
N ASP A 122 -8.43 21.55 -10.43
CA ASP A 122 -8.68 21.31 -9.01
C ASP A 122 -7.95 20.05 -8.51
N ILE A 123 -7.75 19.97 -7.20
CA ILE A 123 -7.17 18.78 -6.54
C ILE A 123 -7.99 17.52 -6.85
N THR A 124 -9.30 17.65 -6.98
CA THR A 124 -10.20 16.54 -7.32
C THR A 124 -9.88 15.88 -8.67
N ASP A 125 -9.32 16.63 -9.61
CA ASP A 125 -8.83 16.07 -10.89
C ASP A 125 -7.62 15.14 -10.66
N LEU A 126 -6.68 15.55 -9.79
CA LEU A 126 -5.54 14.72 -9.40
C LEU A 126 -5.99 13.47 -8.64
N VAL A 127 -6.90 13.60 -7.66
CA VAL A 127 -7.50 12.48 -6.93
C VAL A 127 -8.15 11.49 -7.90
N THR A 128 -8.91 12.01 -8.87
CA THR A 128 -9.57 11.18 -9.88
C THR A 128 -8.56 10.40 -10.71
N ALA A 129 -7.45 11.04 -11.13
CA ALA A 129 -6.38 10.38 -11.88
C ALA A 129 -5.68 9.31 -11.04
N MET A 130 -5.41 9.59 -9.75
CA MET A 130 -4.82 8.63 -8.82
C MET A 130 -5.73 7.41 -8.60
N LYS A 131 -7.02 7.63 -8.36
CA LYS A 131 -8.02 6.55 -8.21
C LYS A 131 -8.16 5.66 -9.45
N LYS A 132 -8.00 6.25 -10.63
CA LYS A 132 -7.96 5.50 -11.90
C LYS A 132 -6.66 4.74 -12.12
N GLY A 133 -5.65 4.92 -11.28
CA GLY A 133 -4.33 4.33 -11.46
C GLY A 133 -3.57 4.91 -12.66
N THR A 134 -3.85 6.16 -13.03
CA THR A 134 -3.20 6.86 -14.16
C THR A 134 -2.16 7.87 -13.70
N THR A 135 -1.57 7.67 -12.54
CA THR A 135 -0.46 8.49 -12.04
C THR A 135 0.65 7.60 -11.47
N TYR A 136 1.89 8.06 -11.60
CA TYR A 136 3.04 7.38 -11.01
C TYR A 136 4.02 8.40 -10.42
N VAL A 137 4.76 7.98 -9.39
CA VAL A 137 5.92 8.72 -8.89
C VAL A 137 7.16 8.25 -9.63
N ASN A 138 8.02 9.19 -10.01
CA ASN A 138 9.33 8.93 -10.61
C ASN A 138 10.41 9.72 -9.87
N VAL A 139 11.55 9.07 -9.59
CA VAL A 139 12.73 9.69 -8.97
C VAL A 139 13.88 9.61 -9.97
N HIS A 140 14.51 10.77 -10.19
CA HIS A 140 15.57 10.95 -11.17
C HIS A 140 16.91 11.19 -10.48
N THR A 141 17.96 10.72 -11.11
CA THR A 141 19.34 10.97 -10.71
C THR A 141 20.14 11.50 -11.88
N THR A 142 21.38 11.94 -11.62
CA THR A 142 22.28 12.37 -12.69
C THR A 142 22.61 11.23 -13.65
N ASP A 143 22.66 10.01 -13.15
CA ASP A 143 23.01 8.83 -13.95
C ASP A 143 21.79 8.26 -14.71
N PHE A 144 20.57 8.56 -14.24
CA PHE A 144 19.29 8.19 -14.85
C PHE A 144 18.40 9.42 -15.00
N PRO A 145 18.67 10.30 -15.97
CA PRO A 145 17.93 11.56 -16.14
C PRO A 145 16.47 11.34 -16.57
N ASP A 146 16.15 10.21 -17.21
CA ASP A 146 14.78 9.84 -17.61
C ASP A 146 14.00 9.15 -16.48
N GLY A 147 14.67 8.79 -15.38
CA GLY A 147 14.13 8.13 -14.20
C GLY A 147 14.95 6.91 -13.79
N GLU A 148 15.29 6.84 -12.50
CA GLU A 148 15.96 5.68 -11.91
C GLU A 148 14.96 4.72 -11.28
N MET A 149 13.95 5.26 -10.63
CA MET A 149 12.89 4.46 -10.00
C MET A 149 11.52 5.08 -10.25
N ARG A 150 10.55 4.26 -10.52
CA ARG A 150 9.14 4.67 -10.55
C ARG A 150 8.23 3.66 -9.86
N GLY A 151 7.02 4.10 -9.56
CA GLY A 151 5.95 3.24 -9.06
C GLY A 151 4.59 3.84 -9.31
N GLN A 152 3.64 3.02 -9.75
CA GLN A 152 2.26 3.43 -9.97
C GLN A 152 1.59 3.76 -8.63
N MET A 153 0.91 4.91 -8.55
CA MET A 153 0.12 5.30 -7.39
C MET A 153 -1.11 4.40 -7.26
N LYS A 154 -1.37 3.93 -6.05
CA LYS A 154 -2.50 3.06 -5.71
C LYS A 154 -3.21 3.61 -4.48
N ASP A 155 -4.52 3.52 -4.45
CA ASP A 155 -5.31 3.84 -3.27
C ASP A 155 -4.90 2.94 -2.10
N SER A 156 -4.54 3.54 -0.97
CA SER A 156 -4.05 2.80 0.19
C SER A 156 -5.11 1.90 0.83
N THR A 157 -6.38 2.27 0.75
CA THR A 157 -7.50 1.46 1.25
C THR A 157 -7.71 0.24 0.36
N ALA A 158 -7.59 0.39 -0.96
CA ALA A 158 -7.64 -0.72 -1.90
C ALA A 158 -6.49 -1.71 -1.66
N VAL A 159 -5.27 -1.20 -1.43
CA VAL A 159 -4.09 -2.03 -1.11
C VAL A 159 -4.28 -2.79 0.21
N ALA A 160 -4.78 -2.12 1.25
CA ALA A 160 -5.06 -2.74 2.55
C ALA A 160 -6.13 -3.85 2.42
N ASN A 161 -7.20 -3.60 1.68
CA ASN A 161 -8.27 -4.58 1.45
C ASN A 161 -7.77 -5.80 0.65
N MET A 162 -6.93 -5.60 -0.36
CA MET A 162 -6.30 -6.69 -1.11
C MET A 162 -5.40 -7.55 -0.20
N SER A 163 -4.61 -6.93 0.66
CA SER A 163 -3.74 -7.63 1.62
C SER A 163 -4.55 -8.41 2.65
N ALA A 164 -5.63 -7.83 3.18
CA ALA A 164 -6.53 -8.51 4.10
C ALA A 164 -7.21 -9.72 3.44
N SER A 165 -7.70 -9.55 2.21
CA SER A 165 -8.33 -10.64 1.44
C SER A 165 -7.34 -11.76 1.13
N ALA A 166 -6.10 -11.43 0.74
CA ALA A 166 -5.05 -12.41 0.49
C ALA A 166 -4.70 -13.20 1.77
N ASN A 167 -4.62 -12.54 2.92
CA ASN A 167 -4.38 -13.20 4.21
C ASN A 167 -5.53 -14.11 4.63
N GLN A 168 -6.78 -13.73 4.38
CA GLN A 168 -7.95 -14.57 4.63
C GLN A 168 -7.92 -15.83 3.76
N THR A 169 -7.67 -15.66 2.46
CA THR A 169 -7.56 -16.79 1.52
C THR A 169 -6.43 -17.74 1.90
N ALA A 170 -5.25 -17.20 2.28
CA ALA A 170 -4.13 -18.02 2.75
C ALA A 170 -4.46 -18.77 4.04
N SER A 171 -5.19 -18.14 4.97
CA SER A 171 -5.65 -18.78 6.22
C SER A 171 -6.66 -19.90 5.96
N GLU A 172 -7.61 -19.69 5.04
CA GLU A 172 -8.58 -20.71 4.65
C GLU A 172 -7.94 -21.88 3.92
N LEU A 173 -6.98 -21.61 3.01
CA LEU A 173 -6.19 -22.66 2.35
C LEU A 173 -5.40 -23.47 3.39
N GLY A 174 -4.80 -22.83 4.37
CA GLY A 174 -4.09 -23.49 5.46
C GLY A 174 -5.01 -24.38 6.32
N LYS A 175 -6.23 -23.92 6.65
CA LYS A 175 -7.24 -24.72 7.35
C LYS A 175 -7.69 -25.92 6.53
N ASN A 176 -8.01 -25.72 5.27
CA ASN A 176 -8.43 -26.80 4.36
C ASN A 176 -7.32 -27.82 4.14
N ALA A 177 -6.05 -27.38 3.99
CA ALA A 177 -4.90 -28.29 3.90
C ALA A 177 -4.72 -29.11 5.19
N SER A 178 -4.89 -28.50 6.35
CA SER A 178 -4.84 -29.18 7.65
C SER A 178 -5.97 -30.20 7.82
N GLU A 179 -7.18 -29.83 7.40
CA GLU A 179 -8.35 -30.73 7.48
C GLU A 179 -8.21 -31.94 6.52
N VAL A 180 -7.75 -31.71 5.29
CA VAL A 180 -7.48 -32.78 4.33
C VAL A 180 -6.33 -33.64 4.82
N GLY A 181 -5.26 -33.06 5.34
CA GLY A 181 -4.13 -33.78 5.94
C GLY A 181 -4.57 -34.63 7.12
N GLY A 182 -5.42 -34.09 8.01
CA GLY A 182 -6.01 -34.83 9.12
C GLY A 182 -6.90 -36.00 8.68
N LYS A 183 -7.72 -35.81 7.65
CA LYS A 183 -8.56 -36.88 7.08
C LYS A 183 -7.72 -37.97 6.40
N ILE A 184 -6.63 -37.60 5.72
CA ILE A 184 -5.69 -38.57 5.11
C ILE A 184 -4.96 -39.35 6.21
N LEU A 185 -4.46 -38.67 7.26
CA LEU A 185 -3.78 -39.32 8.38
C LEU A 185 -4.71 -40.29 9.14
N ASN A 186 -5.96 -39.91 9.39
CA ASN A 186 -6.94 -40.81 10.02
C ASN A 186 -7.27 -42.03 9.13
N LYS A 187 -7.47 -41.81 7.84
CA LYS A 187 -7.74 -42.91 6.89
C LYS A 187 -6.54 -43.85 6.72
N THR A 188 -5.31 -43.29 6.74
CA THR A 188 -4.07 -44.07 6.70
C THR A 188 -3.80 -44.79 8.02
N GLY A 189 -4.17 -44.18 9.17
CA GLY A 189 -4.11 -44.77 10.51
C GLY A 189 -5.03 -46.01 10.62
N GLU A 190 -6.26 -45.93 10.11
CA GLU A 190 -7.18 -47.08 10.05
C GLU A 190 -6.71 -48.17 9.08
N ALA A 191 -6.06 -47.79 7.98
CA ALA A 191 -5.46 -48.74 7.04
C ALA A 191 -4.18 -49.38 7.61
N ALA A 192 -3.36 -48.62 8.36
CA ALA A 192 -2.13 -49.12 9.01
C ALA A 192 -2.41 -50.11 10.15
N GLN A 193 -3.55 -49.98 10.85
CA GLN A 193 -4.00 -51.00 11.82
C GLN A 193 -4.37 -52.34 11.12
N LYS A 194 -4.71 -52.31 9.84
CA LYS A 194 -5.02 -53.52 9.05
C LYS A 194 -3.81 -54.15 8.38
N ILE A 195 -2.72 -53.41 8.17
CA ILE A 195 -1.50 -53.83 7.53
C ILE A 195 -0.36 -53.59 8.52
N GLY A 196 -0.01 -54.62 9.27
CA GLY A 196 0.94 -54.54 10.39
C GLY A 196 2.23 -53.77 10.08
N ALA A 197 2.64 -52.95 11.02
CA ALA A 197 3.98 -52.49 11.42
C ALA A 197 5.05 -52.11 10.38
N GLY A 198 4.76 -51.99 9.08
CA GLY A 198 5.78 -51.74 8.06
C GLY A 198 5.92 -50.28 7.57
N ALA A 199 4.91 -49.44 7.80
CA ALA A 199 4.85 -48.09 7.19
C ALA A 199 5.38 -46.94 8.08
N ALA A 200 5.61 -47.17 9.37
CA ALA A 200 6.11 -46.14 10.27
C ALA A 200 7.54 -45.69 10.00
N GLY A 201 8.33 -46.51 9.27
CA GLY A 201 9.73 -46.18 8.95
C GLY A 201 9.92 -45.18 7.79
N VAL A 202 8.95 -45.08 6.89
CA VAL A 202 9.11 -44.23 5.69
C VAL A 202 8.83 -42.77 5.95
N PHE A 203 7.92 -42.46 6.88
CA PHE A 203 7.60 -41.07 7.22
C PHE A 203 8.62 -40.44 8.18
N ALA A 204 9.29 -41.23 9.01
CA ALA A 204 10.38 -40.73 9.86
C ALA A 204 11.61 -40.27 9.07
N ASN A 205 11.89 -40.89 7.92
CA ASN A 205 12.99 -40.46 7.05
C ASN A 205 12.73 -39.16 6.31
N LEU A 206 11.48 -38.91 5.87
CA LEU A 206 11.16 -37.71 5.12
C LEU A 206 11.22 -36.42 5.98
N THR A 207 10.83 -36.51 7.26
CA THR A 207 10.94 -35.39 8.20
C THR A 207 12.37 -35.16 8.70
N GLY A 208 13.22 -36.19 8.68
CA GLY A 208 14.65 -36.10 8.98
C GLY A 208 15.45 -35.35 7.91
N GLU A 209 15.18 -35.61 6.65
CA GLU A 209 15.87 -34.98 5.54
C GLU A 209 15.51 -33.46 5.40
N ILE A 210 14.27 -33.08 5.70
CA ILE A 210 13.88 -31.65 5.68
C ILE A 210 14.58 -30.88 6.82
N LYS A 211 14.80 -31.48 7.97
CA LYS A 211 15.54 -30.84 9.08
C LYS A 211 17.04 -30.70 8.81
N GLN A 212 17.66 -31.64 8.08
CA GLN A 212 19.08 -31.54 7.72
C GLN A 212 19.34 -30.53 6.60
N GLY A 213 18.38 -30.33 5.66
CA GLY A 213 18.50 -29.33 4.60
C GLY A 213 18.43 -27.88 5.08
N LEU A 214 17.85 -27.63 6.26
CA LEU A 214 17.70 -26.27 6.83
C LEU A 214 18.83 -25.89 7.80
N SER A 215 19.66 -26.82 8.25
CA SER A 215 20.77 -26.56 9.18
C SER A 215 22.15 -26.47 8.53
N GLY A 216 22.27 -26.68 7.22
CA GLY A 216 23.54 -26.81 6.49
C GLY A 216 24.09 -25.54 5.83
N ASN A 217 23.47 -24.37 5.99
CA ASN A 217 23.95 -23.13 5.34
C ASN A 217 24.20 -21.98 6.32
N SER A 218 24.98 -22.24 7.37
CA SER A 218 25.51 -21.17 8.21
C SER A 218 26.93 -21.52 8.64
N SER A 219 27.87 -21.39 7.72
CA SER A 219 29.28 -21.07 7.98
C SER A 219 30.13 -21.30 6.71
N LYS A 220 30.39 -20.23 5.97
CA LYS A 220 31.73 -19.82 5.50
C LYS A 220 31.61 -18.44 4.88
#